data_eed7f795f8492148fd46c2066c1e0ee3
#
_entry.id   eed7f795f8492148fd46c2066c1e0ee3
#
_cell.length_a   1.000
_cell.length_b   1.000
_cell.length_c   1.000
_cell.angle_alpha   90.00
_cell.angle_beta   90.00
_cell.angle_gamma   90.00
#
_symmetry.space_group_name_H-M   'P 1'
#
loop_
_entity.id
_entity.type
_entity.pdbx_description
1 polymer ?
#
loop_
_entity_poly.entity_id
_entity_poly.type
_entity_poly.pdbx_seq_one_letter_code
_entity_poly.pdbx_strand_id
1 'polypeptide(L)'
;VLTSTHHTLSHRPMSITDNLLAFTFAATLLTLTPGLDTALVLRTATVEGKRQALHATFGINAGCLLWGAAVAFGLGALIAVSELAYNLLKYCGAAYLAWLGLNMLVRPRRSLSPAKAEGKPGGNWFLKGMLGNVLNPKVGIFYVSFLPQFIPQGQPLIAWTFGLVSIHVLLGLLWSLLLIGATRPLSGFLRREKVIRWMDRTTGMIFVLFAARLALSKR
;
A
#
# COMPACT_ATOMS: atom_id res chain seq x y z
N VAL A 1 -44.42 -31.83 -10.05
CA VAL A 1 -43.96 -30.92 -9.01
C VAL A 1 -42.46 -31.03 -8.95
N LEU A 2 -41.76 -30.14 -9.69
CA LEU A 2 -40.28 -30.05 -9.69
C LEU A 2 -39.91 -28.99 -8.66
N THR A 3 -39.42 -29.43 -7.50
CA THR A 3 -38.82 -28.55 -6.48
C THR A 3 -37.40 -28.17 -6.95
N SER A 4 -37.27 -26.94 -7.46
CA SER A 4 -35.99 -26.32 -7.77
C SER A 4 -35.29 -25.92 -6.46
N THR A 5 -34.29 -26.69 -6.05
CA THR A 5 -33.41 -26.33 -4.98
C THR A 5 -32.42 -25.27 -5.49
N HIS A 6 -32.74 -24.01 -5.26
CA HIS A 6 -31.77 -22.92 -5.39
C HIS A 6 -30.67 -23.11 -4.34
N HIS A 7 -29.53 -23.65 -4.76
CA HIS A 7 -28.28 -23.54 -4.01
C HIS A 7 -27.84 -22.06 -4.01
N THR A 8 -28.34 -21.30 -3.06
CA THR A 8 -27.74 -20.02 -2.71
C THR A 8 -26.34 -20.31 -2.16
N LEU A 9 -25.32 -19.99 -2.95
CA LEU A 9 -23.94 -19.93 -2.46
C LEU A 9 -23.92 -18.90 -1.32
N SER A 10 -24.02 -19.39 -0.08
CA SER A 10 -23.89 -18.62 1.13
C SER A 10 -22.45 -18.07 1.16
N HIS A 11 -22.27 -16.81 0.79
CA HIS A 11 -21.05 -16.07 1.08
C HIS A 11 -20.92 -15.98 2.60
N ARG A 12 -20.21 -16.93 3.20
CA ARG A 12 -19.77 -16.78 4.60
C ARG A 12 -19.00 -15.46 4.71
N PRO A 13 -19.38 -14.54 5.59
CA PRO A 13 -18.58 -13.35 5.86
C PRO A 13 -17.19 -13.81 6.29
N MET A 14 -16.15 -13.20 5.72
CA MET A 14 -14.76 -13.51 6.07
C MET A 14 -14.57 -13.31 7.57
N SER A 15 -13.91 -14.26 8.22
CA SER A 15 -13.61 -14.14 9.65
C SER A 15 -12.65 -12.95 9.88
N ILE A 16 -12.58 -12.47 11.11
CA ILE A 16 -11.60 -11.43 11.52
C ILE A 16 -10.18 -11.87 11.15
N THR A 17 -9.87 -13.13 11.41
CA THR A 17 -8.56 -13.72 11.09
C THR A 17 -8.28 -13.70 9.60
N ASP A 18 -9.27 -14.06 8.76
CA ASP A 18 -9.11 -14.05 7.30
C ASP A 18 -8.85 -12.64 6.77
N ASN A 19 -9.54 -11.62 7.30
CA ASN A 19 -9.32 -10.22 6.94
C ASN A 19 -7.91 -9.74 7.32
N LEU A 20 -7.44 -10.07 8.52
CA LEU A 20 -6.10 -9.71 8.98
C LEU A 20 -5.00 -10.42 8.16
N LEU A 21 -5.16 -11.71 7.88
CA LEU A 21 -4.21 -12.48 7.07
C LEU A 21 -4.17 -11.95 5.62
N ALA A 22 -5.33 -11.71 5.02
CA ALA A 22 -5.41 -11.17 3.66
C ALA A 22 -4.81 -9.77 3.56
N PHE A 23 -5.07 -8.90 4.54
CA PHE A 23 -4.45 -7.58 4.62
C PHE A 23 -2.93 -7.69 4.78
N THR A 24 -2.47 -8.49 5.74
CA THR A 24 -1.03 -8.66 6.02
C THR A 24 -0.29 -9.17 4.79
N PHE A 25 -0.87 -10.16 4.08
CA PHE A 25 -0.31 -10.67 2.83
C PHE A 25 -0.21 -9.56 1.77
N ALA A 26 -1.29 -8.82 1.55
CA ALA A 26 -1.31 -7.75 0.56
C ALA A 26 -0.37 -6.58 0.92
N ALA A 27 -0.34 -6.17 2.18
CA ALA A 27 0.58 -5.14 2.69
C ALA A 27 2.04 -5.59 2.56
N THR A 28 2.34 -6.87 2.81
CA THR A 28 3.67 -7.44 2.59
C THR A 28 4.09 -7.35 1.12
N LEU A 29 3.23 -7.74 0.19
CA LEU A 29 3.52 -7.65 -1.23
C LEU A 29 3.72 -6.19 -1.69
N LEU A 30 2.90 -5.27 -1.20
CA LEU A 30 3.05 -3.85 -1.45
C LEU A 30 4.40 -3.33 -0.95
N THR A 31 4.77 -3.69 0.28
CA THR A 31 6.02 -3.29 0.95
C THR A 31 7.24 -3.84 0.22
N LEU A 32 7.22 -5.11 -0.14
CA LEU A 32 8.32 -5.78 -0.85
C LEU A 32 8.49 -5.27 -2.29
N THR A 33 7.40 -4.81 -2.93
CA THR A 33 7.45 -4.28 -4.29
C THR A 33 8.26 -2.99 -4.34
N PRO A 34 9.42 -2.97 -5.01
CA PRO A 34 10.29 -1.81 -5.05
C PRO A 34 9.55 -0.59 -5.59
N GLY A 35 9.60 0.51 -4.86
CA GLY A 35 8.95 1.77 -5.20
C GLY A 35 9.80 2.98 -4.82
N LEU A 36 9.17 4.14 -4.77
CA LEU A 36 9.83 5.39 -4.39
C LEU A 36 10.46 5.29 -3.00
N ASP A 37 9.74 4.71 -2.04
CA ASP A 37 10.19 4.57 -0.64
C ASP A 37 11.41 3.63 -0.56
N THR A 38 11.37 2.45 -1.22
CA THR A 38 12.50 1.53 -1.31
C THR A 38 13.72 2.19 -1.98
N ALA A 39 13.50 2.92 -3.07
CA ALA A 39 14.57 3.63 -3.77
C ALA A 39 15.20 4.72 -2.90
N LEU A 40 14.38 5.47 -2.15
CA LEU A 40 14.84 6.50 -1.22
C LEU A 40 15.70 5.88 -0.11
N VAL A 41 15.21 4.82 0.55
CA VAL A 41 15.94 4.16 1.64
C VAL A 41 17.28 3.61 1.15
N LEU A 42 17.29 2.84 0.03
CA LEU A 42 18.51 2.27 -0.54
C LEU A 42 19.52 3.34 -0.94
N ARG A 43 19.06 4.40 -1.66
CA ARG A 43 19.94 5.50 -2.04
C ARG A 43 20.52 6.19 -0.82
N THR A 44 19.67 6.52 0.15
CA THR A 44 20.11 7.24 1.36
C THR A 44 21.09 6.38 2.15
N ALA A 45 20.83 5.08 2.31
CA ALA A 45 21.75 4.19 3.02
C ALA A 45 23.12 4.04 2.34
N THR A 46 23.16 4.11 0.99
CA THR A 46 24.41 3.96 0.21
C THR A 46 25.19 5.25 0.09
N VAL A 47 24.55 6.40 0.00
CA VAL A 47 25.18 7.70 -0.30
C VAL A 47 25.37 8.54 0.97
N GLU A 48 24.35 8.60 1.83
CA GLU A 48 24.31 9.48 2.99
C GLU A 48 24.59 8.73 4.31
N GLY A 49 24.52 7.41 4.27
CA GLY A 49 24.77 6.53 5.39
C GLY A 49 23.52 6.03 6.11
N LYS A 50 23.74 5.03 6.99
CA LYS A 50 22.65 4.29 7.65
C LYS A 50 21.78 5.16 8.55
N ARG A 51 22.36 6.13 9.26
CA ARG A 51 21.63 7.03 10.16
C ARG A 51 20.60 7.85 9.40
N GLN A 52 20.97 8.43 8.28
CA GLN A 52 20.10 9.24 7.44
C GLN A 52 19.00 8.38 6.81
N ALA A 53 19.33 7.14 6.42
CA ALA A 53 18.35 6.19 5.92
C ALA A 53 17.32 5.80 6.98
N LEU A 54 17.72 5.67 8.26
CA LEU A 54 16.78 5.47 9.37
C LEU A 54 15.86 6.67 9.55
N HIS A 55 16.38 7.91 9.50
CA HIS A 55 15.52 9.10 9.54
C HIS A 55 14.52 9.14 8.38
N ALA A 56 14.94 8.79 7.17
CA ALA A 56 14.04 8.67 6.02
C ALA A 56 12.98 7.58 6.25
N THR A 57 13.36 6.43 6.82
CA THR A 57 12.44 5.34 7.17
C THR A 57 11.38 5.79 8.18
N PHE A 58 11.78 6.47 9.25
CA PHE A 58 10.81 7.03 10.21
C PHE A 58 9.89 8.06 9.58
N GLY A 59 10.40 8.88 8.65
CA GLY A 59 9.58 9.80 7.87
C GLY A 59 8.55 9.07 7.00
N ILE A 60 8.95 8.02 6.28
CA ILE A 60 8.05 7.19 5.46
C ILE A 60 6.94 6.61 6.35
N ASN A 61 7.28 6.05 7.51
CA ASN A 61 6.30 5.47 8.42
C ASN A 61 5.35 6.55 9.01
N ALA A 62 5.86 7.76 9.28
CA ALA A 62 5.01 8.89 9.66
C ALA A 62 4.03 9.26 8.53
N GLY A 63 4.47 9.23 7.27
CA GLY A 63 3.60 9.41 6.11
C GLY A 63 2.49 8.36 6.04
N CYS A 64 2.81 7.09 6.31
CA CYS A 64 1.81 6.01 6.40
C CYS A 64 0.79 6.27 7.52
N LEU A 65 1.22 6.75 8.69
CA LEU A 65 0.31 7.12 9.79
C LEU A 65 -0.58 8.31 9.41
N LEU A 66 -0.06 9.31 8.69
CA LEU A 66 -0.87 10.42 8.17
C LEU A 66 -1.95 9.93 7.19
N TRP A 67 -1.61 9.02 6.27
CA TRP A 67 -2.60 8.38 5.41
C TRP A 67 -3.64 7.60 6.21
N GLY A 68 -3.20 6.85 7.22
CA GLY A 68 -4.11 6.14 8.13
C GLY A 68 -5.06 7.08 8.85
N ALA A 69 -4.57 8.20 9.36
CA ALA A 69 -5.42 9.22 10.00
C ALA A 69 -6.41 9.84 8.99
N ALA A 70 -5.95 10.17 7.77
CA ALA A 70 -6.80 10.69 6.73
C ALA A 70 -7.94 9.72 6.37
N VAL A 71 -7.66 8.41 6.30
CA VAL A 71 -8.68 7.38 6.06
C VAL A 71 -9.60 7.21 7.26
N ALA A 72 -9.04 7.10 8.48
CA ALA A 72 -9.84 6.87 9.69
C ALA A 72 -10.86 7.98 9.94
N PHE A 73 -10.43 9.23 9.81
CA PHE A 73 -11.30 10.40 10.07
C PHE A 73 -12.06 10.85 8.82
N GLY A 74 -11.40 10.84 7.65
CA GLY A 74 -12.02 11.27 6.40
C GLY A 74 -13.08 10.31 5.89
N LEU A 75 -12.81 9.00 5.89
CA LEU A 75 -13.77 7.98 5.44
C LEU A 75 -14.96 7.89 6.41
N GLY A 76 -14.72 7.98 7.72
CA GLY A 76 -15.77 8.00 8.73
C GLY A 76 -16.75 9.16 8.53
N ALA A 77 -16.22 10.37 8.30
CA ALA A 77 -17.02 11.54 7.99
C ALA A 77 -17.80 11.38 6.67
N LEU A 78 -17.16 10.84 5.63
CA LEU A 78 -17.79 10.63 4.32
C LEU A 78 -18.94 9.63 4.38
N ILE A 79 -18.77 8.51 5.10
CA ILE A 79 -19.81 7.49 5.28
C ILE A 79 -21.01 8.06 6.06
N ALA A 80 -20.75 8.93 7.04
CA ALA A 80 -21.80 9.55 7.85
C ALA A 80 -22.65 10.56 7.06
N VAL A 81 -22.08 11.18 6.02
CA VAL A 81 -22.71 12.30 5.30
C VAL A 81 -23.41 11.87 4.01
N SER A 82 -22.85 10.93 3.24
CA SER A 82 -23.39 10.61 1.92
C SER A 82 -22.99 9.24 1.39
N GLU A 83 -23.97 8.40 1.14
CA GLU A 83 -23.79 7.11 0.47
C GLU A 83 -23.30 7.31 -0.99
N LEU A 84 -23.76 8.36 -1.66
CA LEU A 84 -23.35 8.70 -3.01
C LEU A 84 -21.84 9.02 -3.05
N ALA A 85 -21.37 9.86 -2.11
CA ALA A 85 -19.96 10.23 -2.03
C ALA A 85 -19.07 9.03 -1.73
N TYR A 86 -19.51 8.13 -0.86
CA TYR A 86 -18.81 6.85 -0.62
C TYR A 86 -18.71 6.00 -1.89
N ASN A 87 -19.82 5.82 -2.60
CA ASN A 87 -19.85 5.03 -3.83
C ASN A 87 -18.96 5.66 -4.93
N LEU A 88 -18.98 6.98 -5.06
CA LEU A 88 -18.11 7.69 -5.99
C LEU A 88 -16.62 7.45 -5.65
N LEU A 89 -16.24 7.60 -4.39
CA LEU A 89 -14.88 7.33 -3.94
C LEU A 89 -14.48 5.87 -4.21
N LYS A 90 -15.38 4.92 -3.93
CA LYS A 90 -15.20 3.49 -4.19
C LYS A 90 -14.92 3.20 -5.66
N TYR A 91 -15.73 3.72 -6.58
CA TYR A 91 -15.56 3.47 -8.01
C TYR A 91 -14.36 4.21 -8.60
N CYS A 92 -14.08 5.44 -8.16
CA CYS A 92 -12.87 6.15 -8.54
C CYS A 92 -11.61 5.41 -8.08
N GLY A 93 -11.62 4.92 -6.82
CA GLY A 93 -10.55 4.11 -6.28
C GLY A 93 -10.34 2.79 -7.03
N ALA A 94 -11.43 2.08 -7.36
CA ALA A 94 -11.38 0.85 -8.14
C ALA A 94 -10.83 1.11 -9.56
N ALA A 95 -11.31 2.14 -10.24
CA ALA A 95 -10.84 2.51 -11.58
C ALA A 95 -9.34 2.85 -11.58
N TYR A 96 -8.89 3.59 -10.57
CA TYR A 96 -7.48 3.93 -10.46
C TYR A 96 -6.60 2.73 -10.10
N LEU A 97 -7.03 1.84 -9.20
CA LEU A 97 -6.33 0.59 -8.89
C LEU A 97 -6.22 -0.29 -10.14
N ALA A 98 -7.29 -0.40 -10.92
CA ALA A 98 -7.29 -1.12 -12.18
C ALA A 98 -6.28 -0.51 -13.17
N TRP A 99 -6.32 0.81 -13.35
CA TRP A 99 -5.39 1.53 -14.22
C TRP A 99 -3.93 1.34 -13.78
N LEU A 100 -3.64 1.50 -12.48
CA LEU A 100 -2.29 1.33 -11.94
C LEU A 100 -1.82 -0.11 -12.11
N GLY A 101 -2.68 -1.09 -11.78
CA GLY A 101 -2.39 -2.51 -11.93
C GLY A 101 -2.13 -2.90 -13.39
N LEU A 102 -2.96 -2.46 -14.32
CA LEU A 102 -2.78 -2.69 -15.75
C LEU A 102 -1.48 -2.07 -16.27
N ASN A 103 -1.16 -0.84 -15.86
CA ASN A 103 0.12 -0.22 -16.24
C ASN A 103 1.33 -1.02 -15.73
N MET A 104 1.27 -1.56 -14.52
CA MET A 104 2.35 -2.39 -13.97
C MET A 104 2.47 -3.74 -14.70
N LEU A 105 1.37 -4.29 -15.23
CA LEU A 105 1.36 -5.52 -16.01
C LEU A 105 1.93 -5.31 -17.42
N VAL A 106 1.44 -4.26 -18.11
CA VAL A 106 1.74 -4.01 -19.53
C VAL A 106 3.09 -3.30 -19.71
N ARG A 107 3.39 -2.34 -18.81
CA ARG A 107 4.60 -1.50 -18.85
C ARG A 107 5.37 -1.57 -17.53
N PRO A 108 5.85 -2.74 -17.11
CA PRO A 108 6.61 -2.87 -15.89
C PRO A 108 7.90 -2.03 -15.98
N ARG A 109 8.30 -1.44 -14.87
CA ARG A 109 9.53 -0.64 -14.80
C ARG A 109 10.75 -1.50 -15.12
N ARG A 110 11.76 -0.87 -15.74
CA ARG A 110 13.03 -1.53 -16.05
C ARG A 110 14.13 -1.17 -15.05
N SER A 111 13.94 -0.08 -14.33
CA SER A 111 14.89 0.40 -13.31
C SER A 111 14.15 1.02 -12.14
N LEU A 112 14.78 0.97 -10.96
CA LEU A 112 14.39 1.83 -9.85
C LEU A 112 14.95 3.21 -10.17
N SER A 113 14.10 4.12 -10.68
CA SER A 113 14.49 5.52 -10.77
C SER A 113 14.75 6.02 -9.35
N PRO A 114 15.95 6.54 -9.04
CA PRO A 114 16.13 7.26 -7.80
C PRO A 114 15.10 8.39 -7.83
N ALA A 115 14.29 8.50 -6.76
CA ALA A 115 13.55 9.73 -6.55
C ALA A 115 14.56 10.86 -6.77
N LYS A 116 14.25 11.81 -7.66
CA LYS A 116 15.07 13.02 -7.82
C LYS A 116 15.09 13.75 -6.47
N ALA A 117 15.90 13.26 -5.57
CA ALA A 117 16.21 13.96 -4.36
C ALA A 117 17.23 15.03 -4.74
N GLU A 118 16.73 16.05 -5.45
CA GLU A 118 17.42 17.34 -5.53
C GLU A 118 17.39 17.92 -4.11
N GLY A 119 18.29 17.49 -3.27
CA GLY A 119 18.43 17.99 -1.93
C GLY A 119 19.90 18.24 -1.67
N LYS A 120 20.20 19.49 -1.28
CA LYS A 120 21.52 19.87 -0.76
C LYS A 120 21.99 18.83 0.25
N PRO A 121 23.29 18.50 0.32
CA PRO A 121 23.87 17.70 1.39
C PRO A 121 23.42 18.32 2.75
N GLY A 122 22.86 17.49 3.65
CA GLY A 122 22.43 17.97 4.96
C GLY A 122 20.93 18.25 5.15
N GLY A 123 20.05 17.90 4.19
CA GLY A 123 18.61 18.10 4.34
C GLY A 123 17.96 17.15 5.38
N ASN A 124 16.80 17.55 5.90
CA ASN A 124 16.00 16.75 6.84
C ASN A 124 15.45 15.48 6.16
N TRP A 125 16.11 14.34 6.38
CA TRP A 125 15.76 13.05 5.77
C TRP A 125 14.43 12.49 6.28
N PHE A 126 14.03 12.83 7.51
CA PHE A 126 12.69 12.49 8.01
C PHE A 126 11.62 13.18 7.15
N LEU A 127 11.76 14.48 6.93
CA LEU A 127 10.79 15.25 6.13
C LEU A 127 10.77 14.77 4.66
N LYS A 128 11.94 14.46 4.10
CA LYS A 128 12.02 13.88 2.74
C LYS A 128 11.31 12.53 2.64
N GLY A 129 11.47 11.66 3.64
CA GLY A 129 10.77 10.38 3.73
C GLY A 129 9.26 10.57 3.85
N MET A 130 8.83 11.43 4.76
CA MET A 130 7.42 11.70 5.02
C MET A 130 6.72 12.29 3.80
N LEU A 131 7.27 13.35 3.22
CA LEU A 131 6.68 13.98 2.03
C LEU A 131 6.72 13.05 0.81
N GLY A 132 7.83 12.31 0.63
CA GLY A 132 7.95 11.32 -0.44
C GLY A 132 6.87 10.24 -0.35
N ASN A 133 6.54 9.77 0.86
CA ASN A 133 5.49 8.79 1.09
C ASN A 133 4.08 9.40 0.93
N VAL A 134 3.82 10.57 1.51
CA VAL A 134 2.52 11.26 1.40
C VAL A 134 2.19 11.61 -0.06
N LEU A 135 3.19 12.01 -0.83
CA LEU A 135 3.04 12.31 -2.26
C LEU A 135 3.14 11.07 -3.15
N ASN A 136 3.33 9.88 -2.58
CA ASN A 136 3.42 8.65 -3.33
C ASN A 136 2.02 8.13 -3.69
N PRO A 137 1.59 8.20 -4.96
CA PRO A 137 0.24 7.78 -5.35
C PRO A 137 -0.01 6.29 -5.08
N LYS A 138 1.01 5.44 -5.13
CA LYS A 138 0.91 4.01 -4.80
C LYS A 138 0.43 3.80 -3.37
N VAL A 139 0.99 4.57 -2.42
CA VAL A 139 0.63 4.49 -1.00
C VAL A 139 -0.75 5.09 -0.76
N GLY A 140 -0.99 6.30 -1.26
CA GLY A 140 -2.27 7.00 -1.07
C GLY A 140 -3.46 6.15 -1.50
N ILE A 141 -3.37 5.52 -2.67
CA ILE A 141 -4.45 4.69 -3.18
C ILE A 141 -4.60 3.39 -2.41
N PHE A 142 -3.50 2.77 -2.02
CA PHE A 142 -3.57 1.61 -1.13
C PHE A 142 -4.36 1.93 0.14
N TYR A 143 -4.08 3.07 0.76
CA TYR A 143 -4.78 3.47 1.97
C TYR A 143 -6.25 3.83 1.72
N VAL A 144 -6.53 4.64 0.73
CA VAL A 144 -7.89 5.15 0.49
C VAL A 144 -8.83 4.08 -0.07
N SER A 145 -8.34 3.27 -1.02
CA SER A 145 -9.20 2.34 -1.76
C SER A 145 -9.11 0.90 -1.28
N PHE A 146 -7.96 0.50 -0.75
CA PHE A 146 -7.71 -0.90 -0.44
C PHE A 146 -7.90 -1.22 1.05
N LEU A 147 -7.30 -0.43 1.95
CA LEU A 147 -7.35 -0.69 3.39
C LEU A 147 -8.78 -0.84 3.94
N PRO A 148 -9.77 -0.01 3.55
CA PRO A 148 -11.13 -0.11 4.09
C PRO A 148 -11.82 -1.44 3.80
N GLN A 149 -11.39 -2.18 2.76
CA GLN A 149 -11.98 -3.48 2.40
C GLN A 149 -11.70 -4.59 3.43
N PHE A 150 -10.72 -4.37 4.31
CA PHE A 150 -10.33 -5.33 5.36
C PHE A 150 -10.90 -4.99 6.73
N ILE A 151 -11.73 -3.94 6.81
CA ILE A 151 -12.43 -3.60 8.03
C ILE A 151 -13.74 -4.38 8.06
N PRO A 152 -13.94 -5.32 9.02
CA PRO A 152 -15.14 -6.10 9.08
C PRO A 152 -16.36 -5.21 9.39
N GLN A 153 -17.53 -5.57 8.85
CA GLN A 153 -18.78 -4.84 9.13
C GLN A 153 -19.08 -4.83 10.63
N GLY A 154 -19.56 -3.71 11.12
CA GLY A 154 -19.91 -3.53 12.54
C GLY A 154 -18.72 -3.29 13.46
N GLN A 155 -17.50 -3.27 12.96
CA GLN A 155 -16.32 -2.99 13.77
C GLN A 155 -15.98 -1.49 13.80
N PRO A 156 -15.36 -1.00 14.89
CA PRO A 156 -15.01 0.42 15.02
C PRO A 156 -13.98 0.82 13.99
N LEU A 157 -14.40 1.66 13.03
CA LEU A 157 -13.60 2.08 11.86
C LEU A 157 -12.22 2.62 12.25
N ILE A 158 -12.17 3.53 13.23
CA ILE A 158 -10.92 4.20 13.63
C ILE A 158 -9.92 3.19 14.19
N ALA A 159 -10.37 2.37 15.15
CA ALA A 159 -9.48 1.39 15.80
C ALA A 159 -8.95 0.36 14.81
N TRP A 160 -9.81 -0.15 13.92
CA TRP A 160 -9.40 -1.09 12.88
C TRP A 160 -8.45 -0.47 11.86
N THR A 161 -8.74 0.75 11.41
CA THR A 161 -7.84 1.47 10.50
C THR A 161 -6.44 1.59 11.11
N PHE A 162 -6.32 2.07 12.34
CA PHE A 162 -5.01 2.19 12.98
C PHE A 162 -4.36 0.84 13.28
N GLY A 163 -5.13 -0.21 13.57
CA GLY A 163 -4.60 -1.57 13.69
C GLY A 163 -3.97 -2.06 12.39
N LEU A 164 -4.65 -1.93 11.27
CA LEU A 164 -4.14 -2.31 9.95
C LEU A 164 -2.94 -1.44 9.53
N VAL A 165 -3.01 -0.14 9.78
CA VAL A 165 -1.89 0.80 9.54
C VAL A 165 -0.65 0.39 10.34
N SER A 166 -0.83 0.00 11.60
CA SER A 166 0.27 -0.45 12.46
C SER A 166 0.96 -1.70 11.92
N ILE A 167 0.19 -2.65 11.38
CA ILE A 167 0.74 -3.83 10.69
C ILE A 167 1.59 -3.38 9.49
N HIS A 168 1.08 -2.48 8.65
CA HIS A 168 1.82 -2.00 7.47
C HIS A 168 3.08 -1.21 7.85
N VAL A 169 2.99 -0.34 8.85
CA VAL A 169 4.14 0.42 9.39
C VAL A 169 5.22 -0.52 9.93
N LEU A 170 4.83 -1.57 10.66
CA LEU A 170 5.77 -2.56 11.17
C LEU A 170 6.46 -3.32 10.03
N LEU A 171 5.71 -3.78 9.03
CA LEU A 171 6.27 -4.42 7.83
C LEU A 171 7.23 -3.48 7.09
N GLY A 172 6.86 -2.21 6.91
CA GLY A 172 7.68 -1.18 6.28
C GLY A 172 8.97 -0.90 7.06
N LEU A 173 8.90 -0.86 8.39
CA LEU A 173 10.05 -0.70 9.26
C LEU A 173 11.01 -1.90 9.14
N LEU A 174 10.49 -3.13 9.27
CA LEU A 174 11.29 -4.36 9.15
C LEU A 174 11.96 -4.45 7.79
N TRP A 175 11.23 -4.16 6.71
CA TRP A 175 11.79 -4.14 5.36
C TRP A 175 12.88 -3.09 5.20
N SER A 176 12.66 -1.87 5.70
CA SER A 176 13.65 -0.80 5.63
C SER A 176 14.92 -1.13 6.43
N LEU A 177 14.79 -1.73 7.61
CA LEU A 177 15.92 -2.20 8.39
C LEU A 177 16.73 -3.27 7.65
N LEU A 178 16.05 -4.20 6.98
CA LEU A 178 16.70 -5.19 6.12
C LEU A 178 17.46 -4.51 4.96
N LEU A 179 16.84 -3.55 4.28
CA LEU A 179 17.47 -2.79 3.20
C LEU A 179 18.71 -2.03 3.68
N ILE A 180 18.65 -1.39 4.84
CA ILE A 180 19.76 -0.63 5.44
C ILE A 180 20.88 -1.57 5.89
N GLY A 181 20.53 -2.72 6.47
CA GLY A 181 21.51 -3.73 6.92
C GLY A 181 22.24 -4.42 5.78
N ALA A 182 21.51 -4.78 4.73
CA ALA A 182 21.98 -5.55 3.59
C ALA A 182 22.14 -4.72 2.31
N THR A 183 22.58 -3.46 2.44
CA THR A 183 22.60 -2.50 1.31
C THR A 183 23.33 -3.00 0.07
N ARG A 184 24.50 -3.63 0.18
CA ARG A 184 25.29 -4.06 -0.98
C ARG A 184 24.65 -5.24 -1.74
N PRO A 185 24.43 -6.44 -1.13
CA PRO A 185 23.89 -7.58 -1.87
C PRO A 185 22.44 -7.37 -2.30
N LEU A 186 21.61 -6.80 -1.41
CA LEU A 186 20.19 -6.66 -1.66
C LEU A 186 19.88 -5.56 -2.68
N SER A 187 20.62 -4.44 -2.68
CA SER A 187 20.47 -3.40 -3.69
C SER A 187 20.80 -3.92 -5.09
N GLY A 188 21.85 -4.74 -5.21
CA GLY A 188 22.22 -5.37 -6.48
C GLY A 188 21.11 -6.30 -6.99
N PHE A 189 20.50 -7.09 -6.11
CA PHE A 189 19.39 -7.98 -6.46
C PHE A 189 18.13 -7.20 -6.85
N LEU A 190 17.68 -6.24 -6.02
CA LEU A 190 16.47 -5.46 -6.25
C LEU A 190 16.56 -4.52 -7.45
N ARG A 191 17.78 -4.15 -7.90
CA ARG A 191 18.01 -3.33 -9.10
C ARG A 191 18.02 -4.16 -10.39
N ARG A 192 17.99 -5.49 -10.32
CA ARG A 192 17.92 -6.32 -11.52
C ARG A 192 16.60 -6.11 -12.25
N GLU A 193 16.66 -5.79 -13.52
CA GLU A 193 15.47 -5.52 -14.35
C GLU A 193 14.45 -6.66 -14.30
N LYS A 194 14.90 -7.92 -14.32
CA LYS A 194 14.01 -9.09 -14.20
C LYS A 194 13.24 -9.10 -12.88
N VAL A 195 13.90 -8.76 -11.76
CA VAL A 195 13.29 -8.72 -10.43
C VAL A 195 12.25 -7.61 -10.36
N ILE A 196 12.60 -6.41 -10.81
CA ILE A 196 11.69 -5.26 -10.85
C ILE A 196 10.44 -5.58 -11.67
N ARG A 197 10.61 -6.13 -12.88
CA ARG A 197 9.50 -6.49 -13.76
C ARG A 197 8.60 -7.57 -13.16
N TRP A 198 9.21 -8.59 -12.53
CA TRP A 198 8.43 -9.66 -11.89
C TRP A 198 7.60 -9.10 -10.72
N MET A 199 8.21 -8.29 -9.87
CA MET A 199 7.53 -7.69 -8.72
C MET A 199 6.43 -6.70 -9.16
N ASP A 200 6.68 -5.88 -10.18
CA ASP A 200 5.66 -5.00 -10.75
C ASP A 200 4.46 -5.79 -11.29
N ARG A 201 4.72 -6.85 -12.06
CA ARG A 201 3.64 -7.68 -12.61
C ARG A 201 2.81 -8.37 -11.52
N THR A 202 3.46 -8.92 -10.51
CA THR A 202 2.77 -9.56 -9.37
C THR A 202 1.89 -8.55 -8.64
N THR A 203 2.44 -7.38 -8.31
CA THR A 203 1.67 -6.30 -7.65
C THR A 203 0.55 -5.78 -8.56
N GLY A 204 0.82 -5.62 -9.87
CA GLY A 204 -0.17 -5.20 -10.84
C GLY A 204 -1.36 -6.16 -10.93
N MET A 205 -1.10 -7.47 -10.94
CA MET A 205 -2.16 -8.48 -10.93
C MET A 205 -3.02 -8.37 -9.67
N ILE A 206 -2.38 -8.23 -8.51
CA ILE A 206 -3.07 -8.07 -7.24
C ILE A 206 -3.95 -6.82 -7.26
N PHE A 207 -3.45 -5.69 -7.74
CA PHE A 207 -4.22 -4.44 -7.83
C PHE A 207 -5.43 -4.60 -8.76
N VAL A 208 -5.30 -5.29 -9.88
CA VAL A 208 -6.44 -5.57 -10.79
C VAL A 208 -7.48 -6.46 -10.11
N LEU A 209 -7.06 -7.52 -9.42
CA LEU A 209 -7.98 -8.40 -8.70
C LEU A 209 -8.74 -7.65 -7.59
N PHE A 210 -8.03 -6.79 -6.85
CA PHE A 210 -8.67 -5.97 -5.81
C PHE A 210 -9.56 -4.87 -6.38
N ALA A 211 -9.20 -4.27 -7.51
CA ALA A 211 -10.06 -3.32 -8.20
C ALA A 211 -11.40 -3.97 -8.60
N ALA A 212 -11.33 -5.18 -9.16
CA ALA A 212 -12.53 -5.95 -9.50
C ALA A 212 -13.35 -6.28 -8.25
N ARG A 213 -12.70 -6.76 -7.18
CA ARG A 213 -13.40 -7.03 -5.90
C ARG A 213 -14.06 -5.78 -5.33
N LEU A 214 -13.36 -4.63 -5.33
CA LEU A 214 -13.90 -3.36 -4.84
C LEU A 214 -15.10 -2.89 -5.66
N ALA A 215 -15.01 -2.97 -6.99
CA ALA A 215 -16.12 -2.59 -7.86
C ALA A 215 -17.36 -3.47 -7.68
N LEU A 216 -17.17 -4.78 -7.44
CA LEU A 216 -18.25 -5.76 -7.27
C LEU A 216 -18.76 -5.87 -5.82
N SER A 217 -18.09 -5.27 -4.84
CA SER A 217 -18.52 -5.33 -3.44
C SER A 217 -19.86 -4.60 -3.27
N LYS A 218 -20.85 -5.33 -2.77
CA LYS A 218 -22.11 -4.74 -2.26
C LYS A 218 -21.89 -4.31 -0.80
N ARG A 219 -22.48 -3.21 -0.42
CA ARG A 219 -22.49 -2.75 0.96
C ARG A 219 -23.55 -3.53 1.73
#